data_1936bf675ce83e917b1b0976c66b6aa5
#
_entry.id   1936bf675ce83e917b1b0976c66b6aa5
#
_cell.length_a   1.000
_cell.length_b   1.000
_cell.length_c   1.000
_cell.angle_alpha   90.00
_cell.angle_beta   90.00
_cell.angle_gamma   90.00
#
_symmetry.space_group_name_H-M   'P 1'
#
loop_
_entity.id
_entity.type
_entity.pdbx_description
1 polymer ?
#
loop_
_entity_poly.entity_id
_entity_poly.type
_entity_poly.pdbx_seq_one_letter_code
_entity_poly.pdbx_strand_id
1 'polypeptide(L)'
;IRDIYSFFKSQRQTLLFSATMPVKIRKFAESALVNPIVVNVGRAGAANLDVIQEVEYVKQEAKIIYLLECLQKTPPPVLIFCENKADVDDIHEYLLLKGVEAVAIHGGKAQEERDFGIAEFKAERKDVLVATDVAGKGLDFPNIQHVVNYDMPEEIENYVHRIGRTGRGGKT
;
A
#
# COMPACT_ATOMS: atom_id res chain seq x y z
N ILE A 1 -19.17 -9.18 5.36
CA ILE A 1 -19.55 -9.56 3.96
C ILE A 1 -20.64 -10.62 3.97
N ARG A 2 -20.53 -11.71 4.76
CA ARG A 2 -21.59 -12.74 4.86
C ARG A 2 -22.91 -12.14 5.27
N ASP A 3 -22.93 -11.25 6.26
CA ASP A 3 -24.14 -10.56 6.72
C ASP A 3 -24.76 -9.71 5.61
N ILE A 4 -23.90 -8.99 4.84
CA ILE A 4 -24.37 -8.23 3.67
C ILE A 4 -25.03 -9.16 2.65
N TYR A 5 -24.44 -10.33 2.39
CA TYR A 5 -25.03 -11.30 1.46
C TYR A 5 -26.38 -11.83 1.91
N SER A 6 -26.67 -11.92 3.23
CA SER A 6 -27.94 -12.36 3.75
C SER A 6 -29.12 -11.43 3.41
N PHE A 7 -28.85 -10.15 3.12
CA PHE A 7 -29.87 -9.19 2.72
C PHE A 7 -30.35 -9.35 1.27
N PHE A 8 -29.56 -10.00 0.41
CA PHE A 8 -29.97 -10.23 -0.98
C PHE A 8 -30.93 -11.39 -1.08
N LYS A 9 -32.20 -11.11 -1.40
CA LYS A 9 -33.27 -12.10 -1.54
C LYS A 9 -33.51 -12.56 -2.97
N SER A 10 -33.01 -11.82 -3.96
CA SER A 10 -33.18 -12.11 -5.38
C SER A 10 -31.91 -12.69 -5.99
N GLN A 11 -32.04 -13.25 -7.20
CA GLN A 11 -30.91 -13.70 -7.99
C GLN A 11 -29.95 -12.53 -8.24
N ARG A 12 -28.64 -12.80 -8.13
CA ARG A 12 -27.59 -11.81 -8.37
C ARG A 12 -26.41 -12.45 -9.10
N GLN A 13 -25.65 -11.62 -9.77
CA GLN A 13 -24.29 -11.95 -10.21
C GLN A 13 -23.29 -11.42 -9.17
N THR A 14 -22.36 -12.27 -8.76
CA THR A 14 -21.30 -11.91 -7.82
C THR A 14 -19.95 -12.00 -8.51
N LEU A 15 -19.18 -10.91 -8.49
CA LEU A 15 -17.84 -10.82 -9.04
C LEU A 15 -16.84 -10.60 -7.92
N LEU A 16 -15.73 -11.33 -7.96
CA LEU A 16 -14.63 -11.18 -7.01
C LEU A 16 -13.34 -10.93 -7.77
N PHE A 17 -12.71 -9.78 -7.50
CA PHE A 17 -11.42 -9.42 -8.07
C PHE A 17 -10.37 -9.33 -6.97
N SER A 18 -9.21 -9.92 -7.19
CA SER A 18 -8.10 -9.85 -6.25
C SER A 18 -6.77 -10.06 -6.96
N ALA A 19 -5.75 -9.34 -6.55
CA ALA A 19 -4.37 -9.54 -7.00
C ALA A 19 -3.72 -10.74 -6.29
N THR A 20 -4.22 -11.08 -5.09
CA THR A 20 -3.71 -12.20 -4.28
C THR A 20 -4.87 -13.11 -3.87
N MET A 21 -4.61 -14.41 -3.73
CA MET A 21 -5.64 -15.39 -3.38
C MET A 21 -5.16 -16.32 -2.23
N PRO A 22 -4.97 -15.78 -1.00
CA PRO A 22 -4.65 -16.58 0.17
C PRO A 22 -5.70 -17.66 0.43
N VAL A 23 -5.34 -18.73 1.12
CA VAL A 23 -6.24 -19.86 1.40
C VAL A 23 -7.56 -19.41 2.05
N LYS A 24 -7.51 -18.45 2.97
CA LYS A 24 -8.72 -17.91 3.65
C LYS A 24 -9.66 -17.22 2.66
N ILE A 25 -9.12 -16.45 1.73
CA ILE A 25 -9.91 -15.75 0.69
C ILE A 25 -10.47 -16.74 -0.32
N ARG A 26 -9.69 -17.75 -0.70
CA ARG A 26 -10.17 -18.83 -1.60
C ARG A 26 -11.37 -19.56 -0.98
N LYS A 27 -11.26 -20.01 0.27
CA LYS A 27 -12.37 -20.66 1.00
C LYS A 27 -13.60 -19.75 1.13
N PHE A 28 -13.38 -18.45 1.33
CA PHE A 28 -14.48 -17.49 1.32
C PHE A 28 -15.13 -17.42 -0.07
N ALA A 29 -14.35 -17.28 -1.13
CA ALA A 29 -14.85 -17.23 -2.51
C ALA A 29 -15.69 -18.47 -2.86
N GLU A 30 -15.18 -19.66 -2.53
CA GLU A 30 -15.88 -20.94 -2.74
C GLU A 30 -17.24 -20.99 -2.02
N SER A 31 -17.35 -20.34 -0.84
CA SER A 31 -18.59 -20.27 -0.08
C SER A 31 -19.56 -19.17 -0.55
N ALA A 32 -19.06 -18.15 -1.24
CA ALA A 32 -19.82 -16.94 -1.60
C ALA A 32 -20.27 -16.92 -3.06
N LEU A 33 -19.59 -17.67 -3.92
CA LEU A 33 -19.85 -17.72 -5.36
C LEU A 33 -20.53 -19.05 -5.74
N VAL A 34 -21.45 -18.98 -6.68
CA VAL A 34 -22.15 -20.16 -7.21
C VAL A 34 -21.60 -20.46 -8.61
N ASN A 35 -20.98 -21.62 -8.77
CA ASN A 35 -20.37 -22.07 -10.04
C ASN A 35 -19.51 -20.97 -10.70
N PRO A 36 -18.50 -20.40 -10.02
CA PRO A 36 -17.74 -19.30 -10.57
C PRO A 36 -16.85 -19.73 -11.73
N ILE A 37 -16.75 -18.88 -12.72
CA ILE A 37 -15.69 -18.95 -13.72
C ILE A 37 -14.46 -18.28 -13.13
N VAL A 38 -13.35 -19.03 -13.05
CA VAL A 38 -12.06 -18.51 -12.54
C VAL A 38 -11.21 -18.07 -13.72
N VAL A 39 -10.87 -16.78 -13.75
CA VAL A 39 -9.99 -16.20 -14.76
C VAL A 39 -8.72 -15.69 -14.06
N ASN A 40 -7.57 -16.23 -14.46
CA ASN A 40 -6.26 -15.77 -13.99
C ASN A 40 -5.58 -14.94 -15.09
N VAL A 41 -5.24 -13.69 -14.76
CA VAL A 41 -4.43 -12.84 -15.63
C VAL A 41 -3.01 -12.84 -15.04
N GLY A 42 -2.12 -13.60 -15.63
CA GLY A 42 -0.79 -13.87 -15.10
C GLY A 42 -0.80 -14.79 -13.87
N ARG A 43 0.26 -14.74 -13.07
CA ARG A 43 0.41 -15.55 -11.85
C ARG A 43 -0.17 -14.80 -10.65
N ALA A 44 -1.20 -15.35 -10.03
CA ALA A 44 -1.78 -14.75 -8.81
C ALA A 44 -0.74 -14.61 -7.69
N GLY A 45 -0.69 -13.44 -7.06
CA GLY A 45 0.25 -13.14 -5.97
C GLY A 45 1.69 -12.86 -6.43
N ALA A 46 1.95 -12.79 -7.74
CA ALA A 46 3.24 -12.34 -8.24
C ALA A 46 3.35 -10.81 -8.24
N ALA A 47 4.57 -10.32 -8.04
CA ALA A 47 4.88 -8.91 -8.27
C ALA A 47 4.72 -8.56 -9.76
N ASN A 48 4.33 -7.31 -10.06
CA ASN A 48 4.36 -6.82 -11.42
C ASN A 48 5.82 -6.76 -11.91
N LEU A 49 6.08 -7.23 -13.12
CA LEU A 49 7.42 -7.24 -13.73
C LEU A 49 7.94 -5.83 -14.06
N ASP A 50 7.04 -4.86 -14.15
CA ASP A 50 7.41 -3.46 -14.39
C ASP A 50 7.96 -2.77 -13.11
N VAL A 51 7.90 -3.43 -11.95
CA VAL A 51 8.43 -2.90 -10.68
C VAL A 51 9.86 -3.35 -10.48
N ILE A 52 10.79 -2.41 -10.52
CA ILE A 52 12.19 -2.65 -10.14
C ILE A 52 12.25 -2.77 -8.62
N GLN A 53 12.84 -3.85 -8.12
CA GLN A 53 12.90 -4.16 -6.71
C GLN A 53 14.34 -4.19 -6.24
N GLU A 54 14.66 -3.39 -5.22
CA GLU A 54 15.95 -3.36 -4.55
C GLU A 54 15.77 -3.74 -3.09
N VAL A 55 16.68 -4.53 -2.53
CA VAL A 55 16.69 -4.91 -1.12
C VAL A 55 18.03 -4.55 -0.51
N GLU A 56 17.98 -3.75 0.55
CA GLU A 56 19.17 -3.29 1.25
C GLU A 56 19.17 -3.77 2.70
N TYR A 57 20.32 -4.26 3.16
CA TYR A 57 20.51 -4.58 4.57
C TYR A 57 20.96 -3.33 5.33
N VAL A 58 20.09 -2.79 6.16
CA VAL A 58 20.36 -1.57 6.94
C VAL A 58 20.16 -1.87 8.43
N LYS A 59 21.14 -1.51 9.28
CA LYS A 59 21.01 -1.59 10.73
C LYS A 59 19.90 -0.64 11.22
N GLN A 60 19.17 -1.03 12.26
CA GLN A 60 18.02 -0.30 12.76
C GLN A 60 18.33 1.18 13.05
N GLU A 61 19.45 1.46 13.70
CA GLU A 61 19.91 2.80 14.05
C GLU A 61 20.29 3.67 12.85
N ALA A 62 20.56 3.07 11.70
CA ALA A 62 20.94 3.76 10.47
C ALA A 62 19.76 3.93 9.49
N LYS A 63 18.63 3.25 9.70
CA LYS A 63 17.50 3.24 8.76
C LYS A 63 17.01 4.64 8.39
N ILE A 64 16.85 5.52 9.37
CA ILE A 64 16.29 6.85 9.14
C ILE A 64 17.23 7.75 8.32
N ILE A 65 18.54 7.58 8.49
CA ILE A 65 19.55 8.32 7.71
C ILE A 65 19.58 7.78 6.28
N TYR A 66 19.60 6.44 6.15
CA TYR A 66 19.57 5.78 4.85
C TYR A 66 18.30 6.08 4.04
N LEU A 67 17.18 6.29 4.73
CA LEU A 67 15.93 6.69 4.11
C LEU A 67 16.07 8.01 3.32
N LEU A 68 16.76 9.01 3.87
CA LEU A 68 17.01 10.27 3.14
C LEU A 68 17.82 10.05 1.87
N GLU A 69 18.85 9.21 1.93
CA GLU A 69 19.64 8.84 0.75
C GLU A 69 18.79 8.12 -0.30
N CYS A 70 17.90 7.24 0.17
CA CYS A 70 16.95 6.52 -0.68
C CYS A 70 15.99 7.48 -1.40
N LEU A 71 15.47 8.50 -0.70
CA LEU A 71 14.56 9.50 -1.27
C LEU A 71 15.22 10.38 -2.36
N GLN A 72 16.55 10.46 -2.40
CA GLN A 72 17.27 11.18 -3.45
C GLN A 72 17.42 10.40 -4.75
N LYS A 73 17.17 9.08 -4.73
CA LYS A 73 17.34 8.20 -5.91
C LYS A 73 16.24 8.37 -6.94
N THR A 74 15.02 8.74 -6.52
CA THR A 74 13.87 8.85 -7.41
C THR A 74 13.09 10.13 -7.13
N PRO A 75 12.44 10.71 -8.16
CA PRO A 75 11.57 11.87 -7.95
C PRO A 75 10.31 11.49 -7.16
N PRO A 76 9.63 12.47 -6.54
CA PRO A 76 8.31 12.26 -5.93
C PRO A 76 7.24 11.94 -7.00
N PRO A 77 6.07 11.42 -6.60
CA PRO A 77 5.67 11.12 -5.22
C PRO A 77 6.20 9.77 -4.70
N VAL A 78 6.55 9.74 -3.42
CA VAL A 78 7.09 8.55 -2.73
C VAL A 78 6.14 8.08 -1.63
N LEU A 79 5.92 6.77 -1.52
CA LEU A 79 5.11 6.16 -0.49
C LEU A 79 5.99 5.29 0.42
N ILE A 80 6.00 5.60 1.72
CA ILE A 80 6.77 4.88 2.73
C ILE A 80 5.83 4.06 3.60
N PHE A 81 6.08 2.76 3.72
CA PHE A 81 5.36 1.86 4.60
C PHE A 81 6.17 1.51 5.84
N CYS A 82 5.56 1.72 7.01
CA CYS A 82 6.06 1.32 8.32
C CYS A 82 5.10 0.33 8.98
N GLU A 83 5.62 -0.48 9.88
CA GLU A 83 4.82 -1.48 10.57
C GLU A 83 3.97 -0.86 11.69
N ASN A 84 4.53 0.05 12.45
CA ASN A 84 3.86 0.65 13.60
C ASN A 84 3.62 2.16 13.44
N LYS A 85 2.70 2.70 14.27
CA LYS A 85 2.26 4.09 14.21
C LYS A 85 3.34 5.06 14.69
N ALA A 86 4.14 4.66 15.68
CA ALA A 86 5.20 5.50 16.25
C ALA A 86 6.27 5.78 15.20
N ASP A 87 6.71 4.76 14.47
CA ASP A 87 7.70 4.95 13.40
C ASP A 87 7.16 5.86 12.27
N VAL A 88 5.85 5.82 11.99
CA VAL A 88 5.24 6.75 11.03
C VAL A 88 5.38 8.20 11.49
N ASP A 89 5.10 8.47 12.76
CA ASP A 89 5.19 9.83 13.31
C ASP A 89 6.65 10.28 13.42
N ASP A 90 7.56 9.43 13.88
CA ASP A 90 9.00 9.73 14.01
C ASP A 90 9.64 10.03 12.63
N ILE A 91 9.33 9.23 11.63
CA ILE A 91 9.82 9.45 10.27
C ILE A 91 9.24 10.73 9.69
N HIS A 92 7.95 10.98 9.88
CA HIS A 92 7.29 12.19 9.40
C HIS A 92 7.96 13.44 9.99
N GLU A 93 8.14 13.50 11.32
CA GLU A 93 8.81 14.61 12.00
C GLU A 93 10.24 14.79 11.47
N TYR A 94 10.99 13.70 11.36
CA TYR A 94 12.36 13.75 10.84
C TYR A 94 12.43 14.30 9.41
N LEU A 95 11.52 13.86 8.53
CA LEU A 95 11.46 14.35 7.15
C LEU A 95 11.15 15.84 7.09
N LEU A 96 10.20 16.33 7.90
CA LEU A 96 9.87 17.75 7.99
C LEU A 96 11.07 18.58 8.48
N LEU A 97 11.82 18.10 9.49
CA LEU A 97 13.05 18.74 9.97
C LEU A 97 14.15 18.81 8.89
N LYS A 98 14.13 17.90 7.92
CA LYS A 98 15.05 17.88 6.76
C LYS A 98 14.52 18.67 5.57
N GLY A 99 13.38 19.36 5.70
CA GLY A 99 12.79 20.17 4.65
C GLY A 99 12.08 19.37 3.55
N VAL A 100 11.74 18.11 3.83
CA VAL A 100 10.97 17.28 2.90
C VAL A 100 9.48 17.50 3.13
N GLU A 101 8.73 17.81 2.08
CA GLU A 101 7.28 17.96 2.13
C GLU A 101 6.60 16.59 2.31
N ALA A 102 6.27 16.25 3.56
CA ALA A 102 5.74 14.95 3.93
C ALA A 102 4.38 15.05 4.65
N VAL A 103 3.59 13.98 4.57
CA VAL A 103 2.40 13.74 5.38
C VAL A 103 2.42 12.34 5.97
N ALA A 104 1.74 12.16 7.09
CA ALA A 104 1.65 10.88 7.79
C ALA A 104 0.21 10.44 7.97
N ILE A 105 -0.08 9.16 7.70
CA ILE A 105 -1.39 8.56 7.94
C ILE A 105 -1.29 7.23 8.67
N HIS A 106 -2.02 7.10 9.75
CA HIS A 106 -2.19 5.84 10.49
C HIS A 106 -3.51 5.86 11.29
N GLY A 107 -3.93 4.72 11.78
CA GLY A 107 -5.20 4.59 12.50
C GLY A 107 -5.27 5.26 13.87
N GLY A 108 -4.23 5.98 14.31
CA GLY A 108 -4.23 6.83 15.51
C GLY A 108 -4.55 8.30 15.22
N LYS A 109 -4.50 8.72 13.94
CA LYS A 109 -4.86 10.08 13.55
C LYS A 109 -6.37 10.22 13.34
N ALA A 110 -6.89 11.43 13.57
CA ALA A 110 -8.28 11.75 13.28
C ALA A 110 -8.60 11.55 11.78
N GLN A 111 -9.86 11.24 11.47
CA GLN A 111 -10.25 10.97 10.07
C GLN A 111 -10.01 12.20 9.19
N GLU A 112 -10.31 13.40 9.69
CA GLU A 112 -10.10 14.65 8.97
C GLU A 112 -8.63 14.91 8.63
N GLU A 113 -7.70 14.63 9.56
CA GLU A 113 -6.25 14.73 9.30
C GLU A 113 -5.80 13.74 8.22
N ARG A 114 -6.34 12.52 8.26
CA ARG A 114 -6.02 11.49 7.25
C ARG A 114 -6.54 11.89 5.88
N ASP A 115 -7.77 12.36 5.80
CA ASP A 115 -8.40 12.80 4.55
C ASP A 115 -7.66 14.01 3.96
N PHE A 116 -7.28 14.96 4.81
CA PHE A 116 -6.47 16.11 4.43
C PHE A 116 -5.09 15.67 3.90
N GLY A 117 -4.37 14.82 4.63
CA GLY A 117 -3.05 14.33 4.20
C GLY A 117 -3.11 13.59 2.86
N ILE A 118 -4.13 12.75 2.67
CA ILE A 118 -4.37 12.05 1.41
C ILE A 118 -4.65 13.02 0.27
N ALA A 119 -5.47 14.06 0.50
CA ALA A 119 -5.80 15.07 -0.50
C ALA A 119 -4.56 15.88 -0.91
N GLU A 120 -3.74 16.30 0.06
CA GLU A 120 -2.48 17.01 -0.19
C GLU A 120 -1.48 16.19 -1.01
N PHE A 121 -1.32 14.92 -0.67
CA PHE A 121 -0.44 14.01 -1.39
C PHE A 121 -0.94 13.72 -2.82
N LYS A 122 -2.26 13.49 -2.98
CA LYS A 122 -2.87 13.30 -4.31
C LYS A 122 -2.78 14.53 -5.21
N ALA A 123 -2.79 15.71 -4.62
CA ALA A 123 -2.64 16.98 -5.33
C ALA A 123 -1.16 17.34 -5.60
N GLU A 124 -0.23 16.44 -5.30
CA GLU A 124 1.21 16.62 -5.48
C GLU A 124 1.77 17.86 -4.74
N ARG A 125 1.08 18.29 -3.66
CA ARG A 125 1.56 19.34 -2.75
C ARG A 125 2.46 18.79 -1.64
N LYS A 126 2.48 17.48 -1.51
CA LYS A 126 3.38 16.74 -0.63
C LYS A 126 4.09 15.66 -1.44
N ASP A 127 5.40 15.59 -1.25
CA ASP A 127 6.29 14.70 -1.99
C ASP A 127 6.28 13.28 -1.43
N VAL A 128 6.06 13.16 -0.12
CA VAL A 128 6.17 11.89 0.61
C VAL A 128 4.94 11.64 1.45
N LEU A 129 4.41 10.41 1.37
CA LEU A 129 3.38 9.90 2.28
C LEU A 129 3.96 8.77 3.12
N VAL A 130 3.94 8.92 4.44
CA VAL A 130 4.34 7.87 5.39
C VAL A 130 3.09 7.21 5.97
N ALA A 131 2.98 5.90 5.88
CA ALA A 131 1.75 5.19 6.25
C ALA A 131 1.99 3.82 6.87
N THR A 132 1.04 3.37 7.71
CA THR A 132 0.91 1.95 8.03
C THR A 132 0.10 1.23 6.96
N ASP A 133 0.23 -0.11 6.86
CA ASP A 133 -0.55 -0.93 5.92
C ASP A 133 -2.05 -0.68 5.99
N VAL A 134 -2.60 -0.57 7.21
CA VAL A 134 -4.05 -0.39 7.41
C VAL A 134 -4.53 0.93 6.84
N ALA A 135 -3.75 1.99 7.01
CA ALA A 135 -4.11 3.31 6.51
C ALA A 135 -3.84 3.44 5.00
N GLY A 136 -2.85 2.74 4.47
CA GLY A 136 -2.50 2.76 3.05
C GLY A 136 -3.30 1.81 2.15
N LYS A 137 -4.03 0.84 2.74
CA LYS A 137 -4.86 -0.12 1.98
C LYS A 137 -6.09 0.56 1.37
N GLY A 138 -6.37 0.21 0.12
CA GLY A 138 -7.56 0.71 -0.59
C GLY A 138 -7.43 2.13 -1.13
N LEU A 139 -6.35 2.85 -0.79
CA LEU A 139 -6.10 4.15 -1.38
C LEU A 139 -5.53 3.98 -2.79
N ASP A 140 -6.10 4.70 -3.72
CA ASP A 140 -5.58 4.80 -5.08
C ASP A 140 -4.81 6.11 -5.22
N PHE A 141 -3.52 5.96 -5.47
CA PHE A 141 -2.64 7.07 -5.76
C PHE A 141 -2.13 6.93 -7.18
N PRO A 142 -2.41 7.90 -8.05
CA PRO A 142 -1.80 7.92 -9.38
C PRO A 142 -0.32 8.27 -9.27
N ASN A 143 0.47 7.73 -10.18
CA ASN A 143 1.85 8.16 -10.43
C ASN A 143 2.87 7.96 -9.29
N ILE A 144 2.68 7.02 -8.35
CA ILE A 144 3.71 6.72 -7.35
C ILE A 144 5.00 6.26 -8.08
N GLN A 145 6.07 7.02 -7.88
CA GLN A 145 7.37 6.75 -8.50
C GLN A 145 8.20 5.76 -7.68
N HIS A 146 8.05 5.82 -6.34
CA HIS A 146 8.84 4.99 -5.44
C HIS A 146 8.01 4.51 -4.25
N VAL A 147 8.13 3.23 -3.93
CA VAL A 147 7.58 2.63 -2.72
C VAL A 147 8.73 2.16 -1.85
N VAL A 148 8.83 2.69 -0.64
CA VAL A 148 9.81 2.29 0.36
C VAL A 148 9.14 1.42 1.41
N ASN A 149 9.57 0.16 1.53
CA ASN A 149 9.25 -0.67 2.69
C ASN A 149 10.29 -0.38 3.78
N TYR A 150 10.02 0.60 4.64
CA TYR A 150 10.89 0.90 5.79
C TYR A 150 11.01 -0.31 6.71
N ASP A 151 9.90 -1.01 6.91
CA ASP A 151 9.86 -2.34 7.50
C ASP A 151 9.30 -3.34 6.49
N MET A 152 9.98 -4.48 6.35
CA MET A 152 9.48 -5.57 5.50
C MET A 152 8.23 -6.18 6.15
N PRO A 153 7.15 -6.34 5.40
CA PRO A 153 5.95 -6.98 5.95
C PRO A 153 6.18 -8.47 6.16
N GLU A 154 5.58 -9.03 7.20
CA GLU A 154 5.64 -10.47 7.49
C GLU A 154 4.99 -11.32 6.39
N GLU A 155 3.88 -10.82 5.82
CA GLU A 155 3.09 -11.55 4.82
C GLU A 155 3.47 -11.12 3.40
N ILE A 156 3.75 -12.09 2.54
CA ILE A 156 4.12 -11.84 1.14
C ILE A 156 3.02 -11.09 0.38
N GLU A 157 1.77 -11.32 0.70
CA GLU A 157 0.64 -10.62 0.11
C GLU A 157 0.69 -9.12 0.40
N ASN A 158 1.07 -8.74 1.62
CA ASN A 158 1.25 -7.34 1.98
C ASN A 158 2.40 -6.72 1.19
N TYR A 159 3.50 -7.44 1.01
CA TYR A 159 4.61 -6.99 0.17
C TYR A 159 4.14 -6.70 -1.26
N VAL A 160 3.45 -7.65 -1.90
CA VAL A 160 2.93 -7.49 -3.26
C VAL A 160 1.95 -6.32 -3.35
N HIS A 161 1.08 -6.14 -2.34
CA HIS A 161 0.14 -5.02 -2.28
C HIS A 161 0.84 -3.67 -2.13
N ARG A 162 1.94 -3.60 -1.35
CA ARG A 162 2.71 -2.37 -1.15
C ARG A 162 3.43 -1.97 -2.44
N ILE A 163 4.22 -2.85 -3.03
CA ILE A 163 4.97 -2.55 -4.25
C ILE A 163 4.06 -2.30 -5.45
N GLY A 164 2.87 -2.91 -5.48
CA GLY A 164 1.84 -2.67 -6.50
C GLY A 164 1.17 -1.29 -6.43
N ARG A 165 1.67 -0.36 -5.58
CA ARG A 165 1.30 1.05 -5.62
C ARG A 165 2.04 1.80 -6.73
N THR A 166 3.19 1.30 -7.16
CA THR A 166 3.93 1.77 -8.34
C THR A 166 3.83 0.78 -9.51
N GLY A 167 4.46 1.04 -10.64
CA GLY A 167 4.45 0.17 -11.82
C GLY A 167 3.09 0.04 -12.50
N ARG A 168 2.20 1.01 -12.36
CA ARG A 168 0.85 0.98 -12.93
C ARG A 168 0.82 1.59 -14.33
N GLY A 169 0.12 0.90 -15.24
CA GLY A 169 -0.05 1.39 -16.62
C GLY A 169 1.21 1.35 -17.48
N GLY A 170 2.13 0.41 -17.21
CA GLY A 170 3.37 0.25 -17.98
C GLY A 170 4.42 1.35 -17.69
N LYS A 171 4.29 2.06 -16.56
CA LYS A 171 5.31 3.00 -16.07
C LYS A 171 6.21 2.24 -15.10
N THR A 172 7.50 2.24 -15.36
CA THR A 172 8.56 1.73 -14.46
C THR A 172 9.01 2.82 -13.53
#